data_f2ec77ea8053337db25a3c4f727c5700
#
_entry.id   f2ec77ea8053337db25a3c4f727c5700
#
_cell.length_a   1.000
_cell.length_b   1.000
_cell.length_c   1.000
_cell.angle_alpha   90.00
_cell.angle_beta   90.00
_cell.angle_gamma   90.00
#
_symmetry.space_group_name_H-M   'P 1'
#
loop_
_entity.id
_entity.type
_entity.pdbx_description
1 polymer ?
#
loop_
_entity_poly.entity_id
_entity_poly.type
_entity_poly.pdbx_seq_one_letter_code
_entity_poly.pdbx_strand_id
1 'polypeptide(L)'
;MLFSIQLLIILICLFYGARKGGIALGLLGGIGLVILVFVFHLQPGKPPVDVMLVIIAVVAASATLQASGGLDVMLQIAEKLLRRNPKYVSIVAPFVTCTLTILCGTGHVVYTILPIIYDVAIKNNIRPERPMAASSIGAQMGIIASPVSVAVVSLVAMLGNVTFDGRHLEFLDLLSITIPSTLLGILAIGIFSWFRGKDLDKDEAFQKFISVPENRQYVYGDTATLLDKKLPKSNWLAMWIFLAAIAVVAILGADSSLRPAFGGKPLSMVLVIQMFMLLTGALIIILTKTNPASISKNEVFRSGMIAIVAVYGIAWMAETMFGAHMSEIQGVLGEMVKEYPWAYAIVLLLVSKFVNSQAAALAAIVPVALAIGVDPAYIVASAPACYGYYILPTYPSDLAAIQFDRSGTTHIGRFVINHSFILPGLIGVSVSCVFGWIFAAMYGFL
;
A
#
# COMPACT_ATOMS: atom_id res chain seq x y z
N MET A 1 -14.23 32.56 -3.32
CA MET A 1 -14.70 32.51 -1.91
C MET A 1 -15.48 31.22 -1.59
N LEU A 2 -16.52 30.85 -2.36
CA LEU A 2 -17.29 29.60 -2.13
C LEU A 2 -16.41 28.35 -2.26
N PHE A 3 -15.59 28.24 -3.31
CA PHE A 3 -14.62 27.16 -3.50
C PHE A 3 -13.73 26.94 -2.28
N SER A 4 -13.16 28.02 -1.71
CA SER A 4 -12.26 27.91 -0.56
C SER A 4 -12.97 27.40 0.70
N ILE A 5 -14.25 27.78 0.92
CA ILE A 5 -15.06 27.31 2.03
C ILE A 5 -15.40 25.84 1.85
N GLN A 6 -15.79 25.42 0.67
CA GLN A 6 -16.11 24.01 0.34
C GLN A 6 -14.86 23.13 0.44
N LEU A 7 -13.70 23.59 -0.05
CA LEU A 7 -12.43 22.93 0.11
C LEU A 7 -12.06 22.77 1.60
N LEU A 8 -12.27 23.80 2.39
CA LEU A 8 -12.04 23.76 3.84
C LEU A 8 -12.92 22.69 4.52
N ILE A 9 -14.18 22.54 4.11
CA ILE A 9 -15.08 21.50 4.62
C ILE A 9 -14.51 20.11 4.31
N ILE A 10 -14.06 19.88 3.08
CA ILE A 10 -13.42 18.61 2.70
C ILE A 10 -12.19 18.35 3.58
N LEU A 11 -11.30 19.33 3.72
CA LEU A 11 -10.11 19.21 4.55
C LEU A 11 -10.45 18.90 6.01
N ILE A 12 -11.45 19.57 6.60
CA ILE A 12 -11.91 19.29 7.96
C ILE A 12 -12.42 17.85 8.07
N CYS A 13 -13.25 17.40 7.14
CA CYS A 13 -13.75 16.01 7.13
C CYS A 13 -12.62 15.00 7.01
N LEU A 14 -11.64 15.25 6.14
CA LEU A 14 -10.46 14.40 5.98
C LEU A 14 -9.60 14.36 7.24
N PHE A 15 -9.25 15.53 7.79
CA PHE A 15 -8.40 15.62 8.99
C PHE A 15 -9.06 15.00 10.22
N TYR A 16 -10.34 15.30 10.44
CA TYR A 16 -11.06 14.75 11.58
C TYR A 16 -11.32 13.26 11.42
N GLY A 17 -11.61 12.80 10.17
CA GLY A 17 -11.75 11.40 9.84
C GLY A 17 -10.47 10.62 10.04
N ALA A 18 -9.34 11.15 9.56
CA ALA A 18 -8.03 10.55 9.77
C ALA A 18 -7.65 10.46 11.25
N ARG A 19 -7.96 11.49 12.05
CA ARG A 19 -7.71 11.50 13.50
C ARG A 19 -8.52 10.42 14.24
N LYS A 20 -9.76 10.14 13.81
CA LYS A 20 -10.60 9.08 14.38
C LYS A 20 -10.19 7.69 13.90
N GLY A 21 -9.65 7.62 12.70
CA GLY A 21 -9.16 6.39 12.08
C GLY A 21 -10.25 5.41 11.61
N GLY A 22 -9.84 4.35 10.98
CA GLY A 22 -10.71 3.27 10.53
C GLY A 22 -11.82 3.73 9.61
N ILE A 23 -13.03 3.23 9.82
CA ILE A 23 -14.23 3.52 9.03
C ILE A 23 -14.70 4.98 9.13
N ALA A 24 -14.29 5.69 10.19
CA ALA A 24 -14.73 7.07 10.43
C ALA A 24 -14.33 8.01 9.28
N LEU A 25 -13.21 7.74 8.63
CA LEU A 25 -12.73 8.53 7.49
C LEU A 25 -13.79 8.63 6.38
N GLY A 26 -14.37 7.50 5.99
CA GLY A 26 -15.43 7.48 4.97
C GLY A 26 -16.77 8.05 5.45
N LEU A 27 -17.15 7.76 6.70
CA LEU A 27 -18.41 8.28 7.25
C LEU A 27 -18.40 9.80 7.39
N LEU A 28 -17.26 10.39 7.74
CA LEU A 28 -17.10 11.86 7.78
C LEU A 28 -17.09 12.47 6.38
N GLY A 29 -16.63 11.73 5.36
CA GLY A 29 -16.85 12.10 3.96
C GLY A 29 -18.33 12.24 3.61
N GLY A 30 -19.19 11.37 4.17
CA GLY A 30 -20.64 11.48 4.06
C GLY A 30 -21.21 12.78 4.66
N ILE A 31 -20.68 13.26 5.78
CA ILE A 31 -21.07 14.56 6.35
C ILE A 31 -20.72 15.71 5.40
N GLY A 32 -19.48 15.71 4.88
CA GLY A 32 -19.07 16.71 3.91
C GLY A 32 -19.93 16.70 2.65
N LEU A 33 -20.25 15.50 2.12
CA LEU A 33 -21.15 15.33 0.98
C LEU A 33 -22.54 15.95 1.25
N VAL A 34 -23.15 15.64 2.40
CA VAL A 34 -24.47 16.20 2.77
C VAL A 34 -24.41 17.73 2.85
N ILE A 35 -23.37 18.31 3.46
CA ILE A 35 -23.19 19.76 3.50
C ILE A 35 -23.05 20.35 2.09
N LEU A 36 -22.21 19.74 1.23
CA LEU A 36 -22.03 20.21 -0.13
C LEU A 36 -23.32 20.19 -0.96
N VAL A 37 -24.12 19.13 -0.83
CA VAL A 37 -25.36 18.96 -1.61
C VAL A 37 -26.51 19.76 -1.04
N PHE A 38 -26.78 19.68 0.27
CA PHE A 38 -28.00 20.27 0.86
C PHE A 38 -27.83 21.71 1.32
N VAL A 39 -26.60 22.16 1.67
CA VAL A 39 -26.35 23.54 2.10
C VAL A 39 -25.85 24.38 0.91
N PHE A 40 -24.91 23.85 0.13
CA PHE A 40 -24.34 24.57 -1.01
C PHE A 40 -25.06 24.28 -2.33
N HIS A 41 -26.04 23.38 -2.35
CA HIS A 41 -26.82 22.99 -3.53
C HIS A 41 -25.96 22.52 -4.72
N LEU A 42 -24.81 21.88 -4.44
CA LEU A 42 -24.02 21.28 -5.49
C LEU A 42 -24.70 20.00 -6.00
N GLN A 43 -24.63 19.78 -7.31
CA GLN A 43 -25.08 18.53 -7.89
C GLN A 43 -24.18 17.40 -7.40
N PRO A 44 -24.71 16.32 -6.78
CA PRO A 44 -23.89 15.21 -6.33
C PRO A 44 -23.19 14.55 -7.51
N GLY A 45 -21.87 14.34 -7.37
CA GLY A 45 -21.05 13.57 -8.28
C GLY A 45 -21.44 12.09 -8.31
N LYS A 46 -20.79 11.30 -9.17
CA LYS A 46 -21.03 9.85 -9.24
C LYS A 46 -20.23 9.13 -8.15
N PRO A 47 -20.84 8.23 -7.37
CA PRO A 47 -20.09 7.39 -6.44
C PRO A 47 -19.15 6.45 -7.19
N PRO A 48 -17.98 6.10 -6.63
CA PRO A 48 -16.96 5.28 -7.30
C PRO A 48 -17.31 3.78 -7.25
N VAL A 49 -18.43 3.38 -7.85
CA VAL A 49 -18.98 2.02 -7.74
C VAL A 49 -18.03 0.97 -8.31
N ASP A 50 -17.44 1.21 -9.47
CA ASP A 50 -16.52 0.27 -10.11
C ASP A 50 -15.29 0.01 -9.23
N VAL A 51 -14.74 1.06 -8.63
CA VAL A 51 -13.62 0.97 -7.68
C VAL A 51 -14.02 0.12 -6.47
N MET A 52 -15.20 0.35 -5.90
CA MET A 52 -15.69 -0.41 -4.75
C MET A 52 -15.88 -1.90 -5.07
N LEU A 53 -16.45 -2.24 -6.22
CA LEU A 53 -16.68 -3.63 -6.62
C LEU A 53 -15.37 -4.39 -6.84
N VAL A 54 -14.36 -3.75 -7.45
CA VAL A 54 -13.05 -4.37 -7.60
C VAL A 54 -12.39 -4.61 -6.23
N ILE A 55 -12.46 -3.63 -5.33
CA ILE A 55 -11.92 -3.79 -3.97
C ILE A 55 -12.59 -4.96 -3.25
N ILE A 56 -13.92 -5.09 -3.34
CA ILE A 56 -14.68 -6.19 -2.72
C ILE A 56 -14.16 -7.54 -3.24
N ALA A 57 -14.01 -7.70 -4.54
CA ALA A 57 -13.58 -8.96 -5.15
C ALA A 57 -12.15 -9.34 -4.70
N VAL A 58 -11.23 -8.38 -4.73
CA VAL A 58 -9.82 -8.60 -4.33
C VAL A 58 -9.71 -8.90 -2.83
N VAL A 59 -10.41 -8.16 -2.00
CA VAL A 59 -10.44 -8.38 -0.54
C VAL A 59 -11.02 -9.74 -0.21
N ALA A 60 -12.09 -10.16 -0.90
CA ALA A 60 -12.67 -11.49 -0.70
C ALA A 60 -11.67 -12.61 -1.02
N ALA A 61 -10.92 -12.51 -2.14
CA ALA A 61 -9.90 -13.49 -2.50
C ALA A 61 -8.74 -13.52 -1.50
N SER A 62 -8.20 -12.36 -1.15
CA SER A 62 -7.06 -12.25 -0.22
C SER A 62 -7.41 -12.68 1.20
N ALA A 63 -8.62 -12.34 1.66
CA ALA A 63 -9.13 -12.81 2.95
C ALA A 63 -9.36 -14.35 2.95
N THR A 64 -9.78 -14.92 1.82
CA THR A 64 -9.92 -16.36 1.67
C THR A 64 -8.55 -17.06 1.70
N LEU A 65 -7.52 -16.49 1.08
CA LEU A 65 -6.14 -16.95 1.18
C LEU A 65 -5.67 -16.98 2.65
N GLN A 66 -5.95 -15.92 3.41
CA GLN A 66 -5.60 -15.87 4.84
C GLN A 66 -6.38 -16.93 5.64
N ALA A 67 -7.69 -17.03 5.44
CA ALA A 67 -8.53 -17.98 6.18
C ALA A 67 -8.19 -19.45 5.89
N SER A 68 -7.68 -19.75 4.69
CA SER A 68 -7.25 -21.09 4.29
C SER A 68 -5.84 -21.46 4.80
N GLY A 69 -5.12 -20.52 5.41
CA GLY A 69 -3.73 -20.71 5.84
C GLY A 69 -2.71 -20.64 4.70
N GLY A 70 -3.13 -20.26 3.48
CA GLY A 70 -2.19 -20.08 2.35
C GLY A 70 -1.18 -18.97 2.60
N LEU A 71 -1.55 -17.94 3.34
CA LEU A 71 -0.64 -16.89 3.78
C LEU A 71 0.44 -17.43 4.73
N ASP A 72 0.12 -18.40 5.62
CA ASP A 72 1.09 -19.00 6.54
C ASP A 72 2.24 -19.70 5.79
N VAL A 73 1.94 -20.29 4.63
CA VAL A 73 2.97 -20.92 3.77
C VAL A 73 3.93 -19.86 3.23
N MET A 74 3.41 -18.74 2.72
CA MET A 74 4.24 -17.64 2.22
C MET A 74 5.15 -17.09 3.32
N LEU A 75 4.63 -16.93 4.53
CA LEU A 75 5.38 -16.48 5.70
C LEU A 75 6.46 -17.47 6.13
N GLN A 76 6.18 -18.78 6.08
CA GLN A 76 7.17 -19.82 6.38
C GLN A 76 8.34 -19.83 5.38
N ILE A 77 8.04 -19.64 4.08
CA ILE A 77 9.06 -19.48 3.04
C ILE A 77 9.90 -18.23 3.30
N ALA A 78 9.28 -17.13 3.65
CA ALA A 78 9.94 -15.87 3.97
C ALA A 78 10.88 -16.01 5.19
N GLU A 79 10.42 -16.66 6.27
CA GLU A 79 11.25 -16.94 7.44
C GLU A 79 12.49 -17.78 7.08
N LYS A 80 12.31 -18.83 6.28
CA LYS A 80 13.42 -19.68 5.83
C LYS A 80 14.47 -18.87 5.05
N LEU A 81 14.02 -17.94 4.20
CA LEU A 81 14.90 -17.08 3.42
C LEU A 81 15.71 -16.13 4.31
N LEU A 82 15.06 -15.48 5.29
CA LEU A 82 15.70 -14.58 6.24
C LEU A 82 16.76 -15.28 7.08
N ARG A 83 16.43 -16.46 7.63
CA ARG A 83 17.35 -17.25 8.46
C ARG A 83 18.54 -17.84 7.68
N ARG A 84 18.38 -18.02 6.37
CA ARG A 84 19.47 -18.51 5.48
C ARG A 84 20.53 -17.42 5.24
N ASN A 85 20.16 -16.16 5.27
CA ASN A 85 21.02 -15.03 4.92
C ASN A 85 21.06 -13.96 6.03
N PRO A 86 21.41 -14.32 7.27
CA PRO A 86 21.25 -13.42 8.41
C PRO A 86 22.11 -12.16 8.32
N LYS A 87 23.32 -12.25 7.77
CA LYS A 87 24.23 -11.11 7.61
C LYS A 87 23.63 -9.98 6.77
N TYR A 88 22.80 -10.34 5.79
CA TYR A 88 22.19 -9.39 4.86
C TYR A 88 20.76 -9.00 5.25
N VAL A 89 20.33 -9.30 6.48
CA VAL A 89 18.93 -9.07 6.89
C VAL A 89 18.47 -7.62 6.72
N SER A 90 19.37 -6.63 6.86
CA SER A 90 19.04 -5.21 6.64
C SER A 90 18.61 -4.90 5.20
N ILE A 91 19.08 -5.68 4.23
CA ILE A 91 18.71 -5.55 2.80
C ILE A 91 17.62 -6.56 2.45
N VAL A 92 17.77 -7.82 2.85
CA VAL A 92 16.87 -8.90 2.45
C VAL A 92 15.49 -8.75 3.09
N ALA A 93 15.41 -8.30 4.34
CA ALA A 93 14.13 -8.21 5.04
C ALA A 93 13.14 -7.22 4.39
N PRO A 94 13.50 -5.98 4.01
CA PRO A 94 12.57 -5.10 3.31
C PRO A 94 12.15 -5.64 1.94
N PHE A 95 13.01 -6.36 1.21
CA PHE A 95 12.61 -7.05 -0.02
C PHE A 95 11.60 -8.16 0.25
N VAL A 96 11.83 -8.96 1.28
CA VAL A 96 10.91 -10.04 1.68
C VAL A 96 9.53 -9.46 2.04
N THR A 97 9.49 -8.43 2.87
CA THR A 97 8.21 -7.81 3.28
C THR A 97 7.50 -7.13 2.11
N CYS A 98 8.24 -6.45 1.24
CA CYS A 98 7.70 -5.86 0.01
C CYS A 98 7.12 -6.95 -0.90
N THR A 99 7.86 -8.03 -1.17
CA THR A 99 7.42 -9.14 -2.02
C THR A 99 6.17 -9.82 -1.46
N LEU A 100 6.13 -10.07 -0.14
CA LEU A 100 4.93 -10.60 0.51
C LEU A 100 3.72 -9.68 0.30
N THR A 101 3.91 -8.37 0.43
CA THR A 101 2.85 -7.40 0.19
C THR A 101 2.43 -7.37 -1.28
N ILE A 102 3.36 -7.41 -2.23
CA ILE A 102 3.05 -7.49 -3.67
C ILE A 102 2.19 -8.73 -3.95
N LEU A 103 2.53 -9.87 -3.40
CA LEU A 103 1.79 -11.12 -3.60
C LEU A 103 0.44 -11.15 -2.87
N CYS A 104 0.35 -10.61 -1.65
CA CYS A 104 -0.87 -10.69 -0.83
C CYS A 104 -1.81 -9.49 -0.98
N GLY A 105 -1.36 -8.40 -1.60
CA GLY A 105 -2.14 -7.17 -1.79
C GLY A 105 -2.31 -6.31 -0.54
N THR A 106 -1.63 -6.63 0.56
CA THR A 106 -1.77 -5.94 1.84
C THR A 106 -0.46 -5.85 2.62
N GLY A 107 -0.17 -4.68 3.19
CA GLY A 107 1.01 -4.46 4.04
C GLY A 107 0.89 -5.09 5.44
N HIS A 108 -0.28 -5.61 5.83
CA HIS A 108 -0.48 -6.21 7.16
C HIS A 108 0.33 -7.48 7.40
N VAL A 109 0.79 -8.14 6.34
CA VAL A 109 1.69 -9.31 6.42
C VAL A 109 2.95 -9.04 7.24
N VAL A 110 3.37 -7.79 7.35
CA VAL A 110 4.56 -7.38 8.09
C VAL A 110 4.46 -7.70 9.58
N TYR A 111 3.29 -7.65 10.20
CA TYR A 111 3.12 -7.92 11.63
C TYR A 111 3.59 -9.31 12.04
N THR A 112 3.40 -10.28 11.18
CA THR A 112 3.79 -11.67 11.44
C THR A 112 5.29 -11.90 11.25
N ILE A 113 5.93 -11.15 10.35
CA ILE A 113 7.34 -11.35 10.01
C ILE A 113 8.30 -10.47 10.85
N LEU A 114 7.82 -9.34 11.39
CA LEU A 114 8.65 -8.45 12.21
C LEU A 114 9.33 -9.14 13.41
N PRO A 115 8.65 -9.98 14.20
CA PRO A 115 9.31 -10.72 15.29
C PRO A 115 10.45 -11.61 14.81
N ILE A 116 10.30 -12.19 13.61
CA ILE A 116 11.32 -13.05 12.99
C ILE A 116 12.52 -12.21 12.54
N ILE A 117 12.26 -11.05 11.92
CA ILE A 117 13.30 -10.10 11.50
C ILE A 117 14.09 -9.63 12.71
N TYR A 118 13.42 -9.32 13.81
CA TYR A 118 14.04 -8.97 15.08
C TYR A 118 14.97 -10.09 15.59
N ASP A 119 14.46 -11.33 15.65
CA ASP A 119 15.20 -12.49 16.12
C ASP A 119 16.47 -12.75 15.30
N VAL A 120 16.35 -12.67 13.98
CA VAL A 120 17.50 -12.80 13.06
C VAL A 120 18.50 -11.67 13.26
N ALA A 121 18.08 -10.44 13.42
CA ALA A 121 18.96 -9.31 13.62
C ALA A 121 19.73 -9.38 14.95
N ILE A 122 19.00 -9.58 16.07
CA ILE A 122 19.58 -9.59 17.41
C ILE A 122 20.57 -10.73 17.62
N LYS A 123 20.28 -11.92 17.11
CA LYS A 123 21.15 -13.10 17.19
C LYS A 123 22.42 -12.97 16.34
N ASN A 124 22.43 -12.08 15.35
CA ASN A 124 23.57 -11.83 14.49
C ASN A 124 24.27 -10.50 14.77
N ASN A 125 24.04 -9.93 15.94
CA ASN A 125 24.66 -8.67 16.39
C ASN A 125 24.38 -7.46 15.48
N ILE A 126 23.29 -7.53 14.71
CA ILE A 126 22.84 -6.45 13.82
C ILE A 126 21.86 -5.58 14.59
N ARG A 127 22.04 -4.27 14.53
CA ARG A 127 21.11 -3.29 15.12
C ARG A 127 19.70 -3.49 14.55
N PRO A 128 18.69 -3.91 15.36
CA PRO A 128 17.34 -4.22 14.85
C PRO A 128 16.65 -3.06 14.15
N GLU A 129 16.92 -1.80 14.52
CA GLU A 129 16.39 -0.62 13.85
C GLU A 129 16.58 -0.68 12.32
N ARG A 130 17.72 -1.23 11.85
CA ARG A 130 18.05 -1.31 10.44
C ARG A 130 17.01 -2.11 9.64
N PRO A 131 16.84 -3.44 9.89
CA PRO A 131 15.87 -4.23 9.14
C PRO A 131 14.42 -3.97 9.57
N MET A 132 14.14 -3.61 10.81
CA MET A 132 12.78 -3.42 11.31
C MET A 132 12.11 -2.22 10.68
N ALA A 133 12.77 -1.05 10.71
CA ALA A 133 12.24 0.16 10.09
C ALA A 133 12.13 0.00 8.56
N ALA A 134 13.19 -0.53 7.92
CA ALA A 134 13.20 -0.78 6.49
C ALA A 134 12.08 -1.73 6.06
N SER A 135 11.78 -2.76 6.84
CA SER A 135 10.74 -3.75 6.54
C SER A 135 9.33 -3.21 6.74
N SER A 136 9.10 -2.35 7.74
CA SER A 136 7.82 -1.67 7.90
C SER A 136 7.53 -0.80 6.68
N ILE A 137 8.51 0.04 6.29
CA ILE A 137 8.41 0.89 5.10
C ILE A 137 8.23 0.04 3.84
N GLY A 138 9.07 -0.99 3.65
CA GLY A 138 9.04 -1.87 2.47
C GLY A 138 7.72 -2.59 2.27
N ALA A 139 7.10 -3.05 3.35
CA ALA A 139 5.78 -3.66 3.29
C ALA A 139 4.70 -2.68 2.79
N GLN A 140 4.74 -1.44 3.24
CA GLN A 140 3.75 -0.45 2.82
C GLN A 140 4.01 0.04 1.38
N MET A 141 5.28 0.20 0.99
CA MET A 141 5.64 0.54 -0.40
C MET A 141 5.23 -0.55 -1.39
N GLY A 142 5.25 -1.82 -0.99
CA GLY A 142 4.81 -2.95 -1.82
C GLY A 142 3.34 -2.88 -2.25
N ILE A 143 2.50 -2.10 -1.56
CA ILE A 143 1.08 -1.96 -1.88
C ILE A 143 0.88 -1.38 -3.29
N ILE A 144 1.62 -0.32 -3.66
CA ILE A 144 1.47 0.32 -4.98
C ILE A 144 2.11 -0.51 -6.12
N ALA A 145 2.87 -1.52 -5.80
CA ALA A 145 3.45 -2.47 -6.76
C ALA A 145 2.68 -3.79 -6.83
N SER A 146 1.58 -3.93 -6.10
CA SER A 146 0.82 -5.19 -6.02
C SER A 146 -0.33 -5.22 -7.03
N PRO A 147 -0.39 -6.21 -7.91
CA PRO A 147 -1.49 -6.38 -8.87
C PRO A 147 -2.85 -6.64 -8.21
N VAL A 148 -2.84 -7.00 -6.93
CA VAL A 148 -4.04 -7.36 -6.16
C VAL A 148 -4.24 -6.46 -4.93
N SER A 149 -3.59 -5.31 -4.88
CA SER A 149 -3.82 -4.34 -3.79
C SER A 149 -5.01 -3.43 -4.09
N VAL A 150 -5.67 -2.98 -3.02
CA VAL A 150 -6.76 -1.99 -3.12
C VAL A 150 -6.29 -0.71 -3.82
N ALA A 151 -5.07 -0.25 -3.57
CA ALA A 151 -4.53 0.98 -4.14
C ALA A 151 -4.34 0.89 -5.66
N VAL A 152 -3.68 -0.17 -6.14
CA VAL A 152 -3.42 -0.39 -7.57
C VAL A 152 -4.73 -0.62 -8.33
N VAL A 153 -5.61 -1.47 -7.77
CA VAL A 153 -6.89 -1.78 -8.42
C VAL A 153 -7.79 -0.54 -8.51
N SER A 154 -7.77 0.31 -7.48
CA SER A 154 -8.47 1.60 -7.52
C SER A 154 -7.88 2.54 -8.58
N LEU A 155 -6.55 2.61 -8.67
CA LEU A 155 -5.86 3.44 -9.67
C LEU A 155 -6.17 2.97 -11.09
N VAL A 156 -6.13 1.66 -11.35
CA VAL A 156 -6.51 1.07 -12.64
C VAL A 156 -7.96 1.40 -13.01
N ALA A 157 -8.89 1.31 -12.03
CA ALA A 157 -10.29 1.63 -12.28
C ALA A 157 -10.51 3.12 -12.61
N MET A 158 -9.74 4.02 -11.99
CA MET A 158 -9.81 5.46 -12.27
C MET A 158 -9.18 5.83 -13.62
N LEU A 159 -8.10 5.17 -14.03
CA LEU A 159 -7.39 5.43 -15.28
C LEU A 159 -7.96 4.67 -16.49
N GLY A 160 -8.69 3.58 -16.26
CA GLY A 160 -9.09 2.60 -17.27
C GLY A 160 -9.98 3.13 -18.43
N ASN A 161 -10.55 4.33 -18.30
CA ASN A 161 -11.33 4.99 -19.34
C ASN A 161 -10.70 6.32 -19.79
N VAL A 162 -9.48 6.62 -19.34
CA VAL A 162 -8.81 7.88 -19.66
C VAL A 162 -7.88 7.68 -20.84
N THR A 163 -8.07 8.49 -21.89
CA THR A 163 -7.15 8.60 -23.00
C THR A 163 -6.55 10.01 -22.98
N PHE A 164 -5.22 10.09 -22.97
CA PHE A 164 -4.49 11.36 -22.97
C PHE A 164 -3.54 11.40 -24.17
N ASP A 165 -3.66 12.41 -25.01
CA ASP A 165 -2.90 12.56 -26.27
C ASP A 165 -2.90 11.28 -27.14
N GLY A 166 -4.06 10.61 -27.23
CA GLY A 166 -4.22 9.37 -28.00
C GLY A 166 -3.62 8.11 -27.33
N ARG A 167 -3.03 8.24 -26.15
CA ARG A 167 -2.46 7.13 -25.36
C ARG A 167 -3.42 6.70 -24.26
N HIS A 168 -3.44 5.40 -24.00
CA HIS A 168 -4.20 4.78 -22.93
C HIS A 168 -3.25 3.90 -22.12
N LEU A 169 -3.21 4.10 -20.78
CA LEU A 169 -2.41 3.27 -19.89
C LEU A 169 -3.21 2.06 -19.44
N GLU A 170 -2.71 0.89 -19.78
CA GLU A 170 -3.29 -0.36 -19.33
C GLU A 170 -2.73 -0.81 -17.97
N PHE A 171 -3.34 -1.87 -17.43
CA PHE A 171 -2.95 -2.45 -16.13
C PHE A 171 -1.47 -2.83 -16.04
N LEU A 172 -0.93 -3.42 -17.12
CA LEU A 172 0.49 -3.82 -17.12
C LEU A 172 1.44 -2.66 -17.30
N ASP A 173 1.05 -1.61 -18.01
CA ASP A 173 1.86 -0.41 -18.12
C ASP A 173 2.09 0.21 -16.74
N LEU A 174 1.02 0.28 -15.93
CA LEU A 174 1.10 0.71 -14.54
C LEU A 174 2.07 -0.17 -13.73
N LEU A 175 1.92 -1.49 -13.79
CA LEU A 175 2.77 -2.41 -13.04
C LEU A 175 4.22 -2.41 -13.56
N SER A 176 4.44 -2.25 -14.86
CA SER A 176 5.79 -2.16 -15.45
C SER A 176 6.57 -0.94 -14.96
N ILE A 177 5.88 0.12 -14.55
CA ILE A 177 6.45 1.31 -13.93
C ILE A 177 6.58 1.11 -12.42
N THR A 178 5.51 0.71 -11.74
CA THR A 178 5.47 0.72 -10.27
C THR A 178 6.25 -0.40 -9.62
N ILE A 179 6.31 -1.61 -10.20
CA ILE A 179 7.08 -2.73 -9.62
C ILE A 179 8.58 -2.42 -9.61
N PRO A 180 9.24 -2.17 -10.76
CA PRO A 180 10.68 -1.95 -10.74
C PRO A 180 11.07 -0.67 -9.98
N SER A 181 10.30 0.40 -10.08
CA SER A 181 10.57 1.64 -9.33
C SER A 181 10.47 1.42 -7.82
N THR A 182 9.47 0.68 -7.34
CA THR A 182 9.35 0.31 -5.93
C THR A 182 10.52 -0.56 -5.47
N LEU A 183 10.91 -1.57 -6.25
CA LEU A 183 12.03 -2.44 -5.89
C LEU A 183 13.36 -1.67 -5.81
N LEU A 184 13.59 -0.67 -6.67
CA LEU A 184 14.76 0.22 -6.58
C LEU A 184 14.69 1.13 -5.35
N GLY A 185 13.51 1.62 -4.99
CA GLY A 185 13.31 2.32 -3.72
C GLY A 185 13.62 1.44 -2.51
N ILE A 186 13.18 0.19 -2.52
CA ILE A 186 13.50 -0.78 -1.47
C ILE A 186 14.99 -1.08 -1.40
N LEU A 187 15.66 -1.20 -2.55
CA LEU A 187 17.11 -1.35 -2.60
C LEU A 187 17.83 -0.18 -1.94
N ALA A 188 17.41 1.05 -2.27
CA ALA A 188 17.96 2.26 -1.68
C ALA A 188 17.76 2.31 -0.15
N ILE A 189 16.57 1.94 0.34
CA ILE A 189 16.30 1.79 1.77
C ILE A 189 17.23 0.74 2.41
N GLY A 190 17.38 -0.41 1.77
CA GLY A 190 18.23 -1.50 2.27
C GLY A 190 19.70 -1.06 2.39
N ILE A 191 20.24 -0.39 1.36
CA ILE A 191 21.60 0.15 1.35
C ILE A 191 21.77 1.21 2.45
N PHE A 192 20.86 2.18 2.55
CA PHE A 192 20.87 3.18 3.61
C PHE A 192 20.86 2.53 5.00
N SER A 193 19.95 1.58 5.20
CA SER A 193 19.77 0.91 6.48
C SER A 193 20.99 0.07 6.88
N TRP A 194 21.69 -0.50 5.91
CA TRP A 194 22.93 -1.25 6.15
C TRP A 194 23.99 -0.40 6.89
N PHE A 195 24.13 0.87 6.52
CA PHE A 195 25.13 1.77 7.11
C PHE A 195 24.61 2.57 8.32
N ARG A 196 23.34 2.40 8.68
CA ARG A 196 22.70 3.19 9.73
C ARG A 196 23.10 2.73 11.13
N GLY A 197 23.57 3.67 11.95
CA GLY A 197 23.92 3.44 13.35
C GLY A 197 25.11 2.50 13.55
N LYS A 198 25.43 2.18 14.81
CA LYS A 198 26.50 1.25 15.18
C LYS A 198 25.95 -0.18 15.31
N ASP A 199 26.79 -1.19 15.08
CA ASP A 199 26.48 -2.56 15.44
C ASP A 199 26.34 -2.67 16.96
N LEU A 200 25.58 -3.66 17.42
CA LEU A 200 25.19 -3.75 18.84
C LEU A 200 26.38 -3.92 19.79
N ASP A 201 27.45 -4.60 19.36
CA ASP A 201 28.69 -4.75 20.13
C ASP A 201 29.46 -3.43 20.31
N LYS A 202 29.26 -2.47 19.42
CA LYS A 202 29.90 -1.14 19.42
C LYS A 202 28.97 -0.05 19.98
N ASP A 203 27.75 -0.38 20.35
CA ASP A 203 26.77 0.55 20.91
C ASP A 203 26.86 0.52 22.46
N GLU A 204 27.55 1.50 23.03
CA GLU A 204 27.77 1.60 24.47
C GLU A 204 26.46 1.67 25.26
N ALA A 205 25.44 2.36 24.73
CA ALA A 205 24.15 2.48 25.40
C ALA A 205 23.43 1.13 25.44
N PHE A 206 23.46 0.38 24.33
CA PHE A 206 22.92 -0.97 24.27
C PHE A 206 23.70 -1.94 25.18
N GLN A 207 25.04 -1.89 25.17
CA GLN A 207 25.87 -2.74 26.01
C GLN A 207 25.59 -2.49 27.49
N LYS A 208 25.44 -1.22 27.90
CA LYS A 208 25.03 -0.86 29.25
C LYS A 208 23.63 -1.36 29.58
N PHE A 209 22.69 -1.32 28.65
CA PHE A 209 21.33 -1.81 28.85
C PHE A 209 21.31 -3.33 29.11
N ILE A 210 22.02 -4.12 28.31
CA ILE A 210 22.07 -5.59 28.43
C ILE A 210 23.03 -6.09 29.52
N SER A 211 23.81 -5.22 30.17
CA SER A 211 24.63 -5.61 31.35
C SER A 211 23.78 -6.02 32.54
N VAL A 212 22.52 -5.59 32.60
CA VAL A 212 21.51 -6.03 33.58
C VAL A 212 20.93 -7.37 33.13
N PRO A 213 20.99 -8.43 33.95
CA PRO A 213 20.58 -9.79 33.55
C PRO A 213 19.13 -9.88 33.05
N GLU A 214 18.19 -9.16 33.68
CA GLU A 214 16.79 -9.14 33.33
C GLU A 214 16.59 -8.55 31.93
N ASN A 215 17.27 -7.44 31.60
CA ASN A 215 17.22 -6.81 30.30
C ASN A 215 17.80 -7.72 29.22
N ARG A 216 18.91 -8.41 29.53
CA ARG A 216 19.51 -9.39 28.63
C ARG A 216 18.55 -10.54 28.33
N GLN A 217 17.88 -11.07 29.33
CA GLN A 217 16.89 -12.13 29.17
C GLN A 217 15.68 -11.62 28.33
N TYR A 218 15.23 -10.40 28.55
CA TYR A 218 14.16 -9.79 27.78
C TYR A 218 14.54 -9.63 26.30
N VAL A 219 15.74 -9.13 26.01
CA VAL A 219 16.23 -8.88 24.65
C VAL A 219 16.46 -10.18 23.88
N TYR A 220 17.14 -11.16 24.48
CA TYR A 220 17.52 -12.40 23.80
C TYR A 220 16.57 -13.58 24.08
N GLY A 221 15.43 -13.32 24.71
CA GLY A 221 14.41 -14.35 24.97
C GLY A 221 13.84 -14.93 23.66
N ASP A 222 13.26 -16.11 23.77
CA ASP A 222 12.74 -16.85 22.62
C ASP A 222 11.68 -16.08 21.85
N THR A 223 11.76 -16.20 20.52
CA THR A 223 10.78 -15.66 19.60
C THR A 223 10.09 -16.82 18.89
N ALA A 224 8.77 -16.73 18.73
CA ALA A 224 8.01 -17.74 18.02
C ALA A 224 8.53 -17.92 16.58
N THR A 225 8.68 -19.17 16.14
CA THR A 225 9.05 -19.54 14.78
C THR A 225 7.88 -20.20 14.06
N LEU A 226 7.77 -19.94 12.76
CA LEU A 226 6.79 -20.62 11.90
C LEU A 226 7.37 -21.92 11.31
N LEU A 227 8.71 -22.11 11.36
CA LEU A 227 9.38 -23.27 10.74
C LEU A 227 8.99 -24.59 11.39
N ASP A 228 8.70 -24.61 12.68
CA ASP A 228 8.32 -25.82 13.42
C ASP A 228 6.86 -26.23 13.14
N LYS A 229 6.08 -25.35 12.52
CA LYS A 229 4.68 -25.60 12.20
C LYS A 229 4.55 -26.44 10.94
N LYS A 230 4.07 -27.67 11.06
CA LYS A 230 3.72 -28.49 9.89
C LYS A 230 2.43 -27.96 9.27
N LEU A 231 2.56 -27.33 8.10
CA LEU A 231 1.41 -26.80 7.36
C LEU A 231 0.78 -27.92 6.50
N PRO A 232 -0.55 -28.09 6.55
CA PRO A 232 -1.26 -29.10 5.76
C PRO A 232 -1.16 -28.80 4.27
N LYS A 233 -1.34 -29.83 3.42
CA LYS A 233 -1.29 -29.69 1.94
C LYS A 233 -2.35 -28.71 1.41
N SER A 234 -3.47 -28.54 2.11
CA SER A 234 -4.51 -27.58 1.78
C SER A 234 -4.01 -26.13 1.78
N ASN A 235 -3.12 -25.76 2.72
CA ASN A 235 -2.55 -24.42 2.78
C ASN A 235 -1.65 -24.14 1.56
N TRP A 236 -0.83 -25.13 1.16
CA TRP A 236 -0.02 -25.04 -0.04
C TRP A 236 -0.89 -24.93 -1.30
N LEU A 237 -1.96 -25.70 -1.37
CA LEU A 237 -2.92 -25.64 -2.48
C LEU A 237 -3.56 -24.25 -2.60
N ALA A 238 -4.00 -23.68 -1.47
CA ALA A 238 -4.56 -22.32 -1.45
C ALA A 238 -3.58 -21.27 -1.97
N MET A 239 -2.31 -21.33 -1.51
CA MET A 239 -1.25 -20.45 -2.00
C MET A 239 -1.06 -20.58 -3.51
N TRP A 240 -0.96 -21.80 -4.05
CA TRP A 240 -0.74 -22.01 -5.48
C TRP A 240 -1.93 -21.56 -6.33
N ILE A 241 -3.18 -21.80 -5.87
CA ILE A 241 -4.39 -21.29 -6.56
C ILE A 241 -4.33 -19.76 -6.66
N PHE A 242 -3.99 -19.09 -5.55
CA PHE A 242 -3.93 -17.63 -5.51
C PHE A 242 -2.83 -17.07 -6.42
N LEU A 243 -1.62 -17.65 -6.37
CA LEU A 243 -0.52 -17.23 -7.24
C LEU A 243 -0.80 -17.50 -8.72
N ALA A 244 -1.43 -18.63 -9.04
CA ALA A 244 -1.85 -18.94 -10.41
C ALA A 244 -2.89 -17.93 -10.92
N ALA A 245 -3.84 -17.52 -10.09
CA ALA A 245 -4.82 -16.50 -10.45
C ALA A 245 -4.16 -15.14 -10.74
N ILE A 246 -3.18 -14.72 -9.93
CA ILE A 246 -2.40 -13.49 -10.19
C ILE A 246 -1.68 -13.61 -11.55
N ALA A 247 -1.05 -14.74 -11.81
CA ALA A 247 -0.34 -14.97 -13.09
C ALA A 247 -1.31 -14.91 -14.28
N VAL A 248 -2.49 -15.52 -14.16
CA VAL A 248 -3.53 -15.47 -15.21
C VAL A 248 -4.02 -14.05 -15.45
N VAL A 249 -4.31 -13.29 -14.39
CA VAL A 249 -4.71 -11.88 -14.49
C VAL A 249 -3.60 -11.04 -15.17
N ALA A 250 -2.33 -11.29 -14.83
CA ALA A 250 -1.20 -10.61 -15.46
C ALA A 250 -1.09 -10.95 -16.96
N ILE A 251 -1.26 -12.22 -17.35
CA ILE A 251 -1.23 -12.66 -18.74
C ILE A 251 -2.38 -12.02 -19.55
N LEU A 252 -3.60 -12.01 -19.00
CA LEU A 252 -4.76 -11.36 -19.61
C LEU A 252 -4.62 -9.83 -19.69
N GLY A 253 -3.83 -9.25 -18.80
CA GLY A 253 -3.45 -7.83 -18.87
C GLY A 253 -2.40 -7.56 -19.94
N ALA A 254 -1.48 -8.51 -20.20
CA ALA A 254 -0.42 -8.38 -21.19
C ALA A 254 -0.94 -8.40 -22.63
N ASP A 255 -1.95 -9.21 -22.88
CA ASP A 255 -2.50 -9.39 -24.21
C ASP A 255 -4.03 -9.27 -24.18
N SER A 256 -4.49 -8.15 -24.72
CA SER A 256 -5.93 -7.88 -24.82
C SER A 256 -6.67 -8.87 -25.72
N SER A 257 -5.97 -9.52 -26.66
CA SER A 257 -6.57 -10.50 -27.58
C SER A 257 -7.00 -11.79 -26.85
N LEU A 258 -6.43 -12.08 -25.69
CA LEU A 258 -6.83 -13.21 -24.84
C LEU A 258 -8.12 -12.96 -24.07
N ARG A 259 -8.58 -11.72 -24.02
CA ARG A 259 -9.82 -11.33 -23.35
C ARG A 259 -11.02 -11.47 -24.30
N PRO A 260 -12.17 -12.04 -23.87
CA PRO A 260 -13.38 -12.05 -24.67
C PRO A 260 -13.74 -10.64 -25.11
N ALA A 261 -14.13 -10.48 -26.38
CA ALA A 261 -14.57 -9.21 -26.94
C ALA A 261 -16.08 -9.16 -27.05
N PHE A 262 -16.68 -8.05 -26.59
CA PHE A 262 -18.10 -7.77 -26.68
C PHE A 262 -18.29 -6.43 -27.41
N GLY A 263 -19.10 -6.43 -28.49
CA GLY A 263 -19.28 -5.22 -29.29
C GLY A 263 -18.00 -4.69 -29.93
N GLY A 264 -17.04 -5.58 -30.26
CA GLY A 264 -15.76 -5.22 -30.88
C GLY A 264 -14.70 -4.67 -29.91
N LYS A 265 -14.99 -4.62 -28.60
CA LYS A 265 -14.04 -4.18 -27.56
C LYS A 265 -13.69 -5.34 -26.62
N PRO A 266 -12.41 -5.55 -26.29
CA PRO A 266 -12.02 -6.56 -25.32
C PRO A 266 -12.58 -6.21 -23.93
N LEU A 267 -12.85 -7.25 -23.11
CA LEU A 267 -13.32 -7.09 -21.74
C LEU A 267 -12.34 -6.23 -20.94
N SER A 268 -12.86 -5.25 -20.19
CA SER A 268 -12.01 -4.36 -19.40
C SER A 268 -11.26 -5.10 -18.30
N MET A 269 -10.04 -4.67 -17.97
CA MET A 269 -9.24 -5.29 -16.91
C MET A 269 -9.92 -5.20 -15.53
N VAL A 270 -10.72 -4.18 -15.30
CA VAL A 270 -11.52 -4.04 -14.08
C VAL A 270 -12.45 -5.23 -13.89
N LEU A 271 -13.18 -5.63 -14.93
CA LEU A 271 -14.07 -6.79 -14.90
C LEU A 271 -13.29 -8.11 -14.83
N VAL A 272 -12.17 -8.22 -15.56
CA VAL A 272 -11.29 -9.41 -15.49
C VAL A 272 -10.82 -9.64 -14.05
N ILE A 273 -10.29 -8.60 -13.40
CA ILE A 273 -9.83 -8.70 -12.01
C ILE A 273 -10.98 -9.12 -11.09
N GLN A 274 -12.15 -8.50 -11.21
CA GLN A 274 -13.33 -8.85 -10.39
C GLN A 274 -13.68 -10.33 -10.53
N MET A 275 -13.84 -10.82 -11.76
CA MET A 275 -14.24 -12.20 -12.02
C MET A 275 -13.19 -13.22 -11.56
N PHE A 276 -11.91 -12.99 -11.85
CA PHE A 276 -10.85 -13.92 -11.48
C PHE A 276 -10.59 -13.94 -9.96
N MET A 277 -10.74 -12.81 -9.27
CA MET A 277 -10.61 -12.78 -7.81
C MET A 277 -11.78 -13.52 -7.13
N LEU A 278 -13.02 -13.34 -7.60
CA LEU A 278 -14.15 -14.11 -7.10
C LEU A 278 -13.99 -15.62 -7.37
N LEU A 279 -13.56 -15.99 -8.57
CA LEU A 279 -13.24 -17.37 -8.92
C LEU A 279 -12.17 -17.95 -8.00
N THR A 280 -11.11 -17.20 -7.73
CA THR A 280 -10.00 -17.59 -6.85
C THR A 280 -10.51 -17.90 -5.45
N GLY A 281 -11.30 -17.00 -4.87
CA GLY A 281 -11.93 -17.22 -3.56
C GLY A 281 -12.79 -18.48 -3.55
N ALA A 282 -13.62 -18.68 -4.57
CA ALA A 282 -14.47 -19.86 -4.69
C ALA A 282 -13.65 -21.17 -4.80
N LEU A 283 -12.62 -21.19 -5.66
CA LEU A 283 -11.75 -22.36 -5.82
C LEU A 283 -11.02 -22.71 -4.51
N ILE A 284 -10.50 -21.71 -3.80
CA ILE A 284 -9.84 -21.95 -2.50
C ILE A 284 -10.87 -22.57 -1.52
N ILE A 285 -12.07 -21.98 -1.36
CA ILE A 285 -13.11 -22.51 -0.44
C ILE A 285 -13.44 -23.96 -0.77
N ILE A 286 -13.69 -24.28 -2.05
CA ILE A 286 -14.13 -25.60 -2.48
C ILE A 286 -13.01 -26.64 -2.31
N LEU A 287 -11.81 -26.34 -2.81
CA LEU A 287 -10.71 -27.31 -2.88
C LEU A 287 -9.97 -27.49 -1.56
N THR A 288 -9.96 -26.47 -0.70
CA THR A 288 -9.30 -26.55 0.61
C THR A 288 -10.30 -26.78 1.77
N LYS A 289 -11.60 -26.78 1.49
CA LYS A 289 -12.68 -26.90 2.48
C LYS A 289 -12.58 -25.82 3.58
N THR A 290 -12.14 -24.63 3.21
CA THR A 290 -12.03 -23.49 4.12
C THR A 290 -13.43 -23.08 4.59
N ASN A 291 -13.59 -22.84 5.91
CA ASN A 291 -14.85 -22.39 6.47
C ASN A 291 -15.13 -20.93 6.06
N PRO A 292 -16.21 -20.65 5.28
CA PRO A 292 -16.53 -19.29 4.86
C PRO A 292 -16.73 -18.29 6.01
N ALA A 293 -17.24 -18.75 7.16
CA ALA A 293 -17.46 -17.90 8.33
C ALA A 293 -16.17 -17.36 8.95
N SER A 294 -15.02 -17.96 8.66
CA SER A 294 -13.71 -17.47 9.12
C SER A 294 -13.17 -16.32 8.25
N ILE A 295 -13.64 -16.21 7.00
CA ILE A 295 -13.16 -15.21 6.03
C ILE A 295 -13.54 -13.80 6.50
N SER A 296 -14.79 -13.58 6.88
CA SER A 296 -15.28 -12.28 7.33
C SER A 296 -14.72 -11.81 8.67
N LYS A 297 -14.09 -12.71 9.43
CA LYS A 297 -13.52 -12.42 10.75
C LYS A 297 -12.04 -12.07 10.73
N ASN A 298 -11.36 -12.27 9.60
CA ASN A 298 -9.92 -12.05 9.54
C ASN A 298 -9.54 -10.60 9.25
N GLU A 299 -8.29 -10.28 9.51
CA GLU A 299 -7.75 -8.91 9.44
C GLU A 299 -7.76 -8.35 8.02
N VAL A 300 -7.51 -9.17 7.00
CA VAL A 300 -7.52 -8.75 5.58
C VAL A 300 -8.93 -8.30 5.18
N PHE A 301 -9.95 -9.06 5.55
CA PHE A 301 -11.34 -8.69 5.26
C PHE A 301 -11.74 -7.40 5.98
N ARG A 302 -11.42 -7.32 7.28
CA ARG A 302 -11.73 -6.14 8.10
C ARG A 302 -11.07 -4.87 7.54
N SER A 303 -9.78 -4.92 7.22
CA SER A 303 -9.07 -3.76 6.67
C SER A 303 -9.57 -3.38 5.28
N GLY A 304 -9.91 -4.38 4.46
CA GLY A 304 -10.51 -4.15 3.14
C GLY A 304 -11.86 -3.46 3.22
N MET A 305 -12.74 -3.87 4.14
CA MET A 305 -14.03 -3.22 4.34
C MET A 305 -13.90 -1.78 4.85
N ILE A 306 -12.91 -1.52 5.73
CA ILE A 306 -12.59 -0.15 6.15
C ILE A 306 -12.15 0.69 4.94
N ALA A 307 -11.30 0.14 4.06
CA ALA A 307 -10.85 0.83 2.86
C ALA A 307 -12.00 1.15 1.89
N ILE A 308 -12.95 0.22 1.70
CA ILE A 308 -14.13 0.43 0.85
C ILE A 308 -14.94 1.62 1.34
N VAL A 309 -15.27 1.66 2.64
CA VAL A 309 -16.07 2.76 3.20
C VAL A 309 -15.32 4.08 3.13
N ALA A 310 -13.99 4.06 3.38
CA ALA A 310 -13.16 5.25 3.26
C ALA A 310 -13.14 5.79 1.83
N VAL A 311 -12.89 4.93 0.84
CA VAL A 311 -12.89 5.30 -0.59
C VAL A 311 -14.27 5.82 -1.00
N TYR A 312 -15.35 5.13 -0.61
CA TYR A 312 -16.70 5.53 -0.94
C TYR A 312 -17.02 6.96 -0.48
N GLY A 313 -16.85 7.24 0.81
CA GLY A 313 -17.23 8.54 1.36
C GLY A 313 -16.33 9.68 0.87
N ILE A 314 -15.01 9.46 0.85
CA ILE A 314 -14.05 10.49 0.43
C ILE A 314 -14.16 10.78 -1.07
N ALA A 315 -14.14 9.74 -1.91
CA ALA A 315 -14.14 9.95 -3.35
C ALA A 315 -15.45 10.58 -3.83
N TRP A 316 -16.59 10.19 -3.26
CA TRP A 316 -17.88 10.78 -3.62
C TRP A 316 -17.98 12.26 -3.19
N MET A 317 -17.52 12.59 -1.98
CA MET A 317 -17.44 13.98 -1.51
C MET A 317 -16.51 14.82 -2.40
N ALA A 318 -15.32 14.29 -2.73
CA ALA A 318 -14.35 14.97 -3.57
C ALA A 318 -14.88 15.17 -5.00
N GLU A 319 -15.45 14.14 -5.63
CA GLU A 319 -16.05 14.20 -6.96
C GLU A 319 -17.17 15.25 -7.04
N THR A 320 -17.99 15.35 -5.99
CA THR A 320 -19.08 16.34 -5.91
C THR A 320 -18.54 17.77 -5.92
N MET A 321 -17.52 18.05 -5.12
CA MET A 321 -16.96 19.40 -5.02
C MET A 321 -16.13 19.76 -6.25
N PHE A 322 -15.24 18.87 -6.67
CA PHE A 322 -14.34 19.15 -7.79
C PHE A 322 -15.11 19.21 -9.12
N GLY A 323 -16.11 18.35 -9.32
CA GLY A 323 -16.98 18.40 -10.50
C GLY A 323 -17.73 19.73 -10.63
N ALA A 324 -18.17 20.31 -9.52
CA ALA A 324 -18.86 21.60 -9.52
C ALA A 324 -17.94 22.80 -9.84
N HIS A 325 -16.64 22.69 -9.57
CA HIS A 325 -15.66 23.77 -9.77
C HIS A 325 -14.62 23.46 -10.86
N MET A 326 -14.94 22.53 -11.74
CA MET A 326 -13.99 22.04 -12.75
C MET A 326 -13.38 23.15 -13.59
N SER A 327 -14.19 24.09 -14.08
CA SER A 327 -13.74 25.19 -14.94
C SER A 327 -12.81 26.18 -14.21
N GLU A 328 -13.10 26.45 -12.93
CA GLU A 328 -12.26 27.34 -12.11
C GLU A 328 -10.90 26.68 -11.80
N ILE A 329 -10.91 25.38 -11.50
CA ILE A 329 -9.73 24.60 -11.16
C ILE A 329 -8.81 24.45 -12.37
N GLN A 330 -9.35 24.13 -13.54
CA GLN A 330 -8.57 24.00 -14.77
C GLN A 330 -7.90 25.31 -15.18
N GLY A 331 -8.57 26.46 -14.97
CA GLY A 331 -8.01 27.77 -15.30
C GLY A 331 -6.81 28.16 -14.42
N VAL A 332 -6.85 27.83 -13.13
CA VAL A 332 -5.82 28.28 -12.16
C VAL A 332 -4.70 27.26 -12.00
N LEU A 333 -5.05 25.98 -11.88
CA LEU A 333 -4.08 24.91 -11.58
C LEU A 333 -3.56 24.19 -12.83
N GLY A 334 -4.31 24.21 -13.95
CA GLY A 334 -3.92 23.52 -15.16
C GLY A 334 -2.61 24.03 -15.75
N GLU A 335 -2.37 25.34 -15.74
CA GLU A 335 -1.11 25.92 -16.18
C GLU A 335 0.04 25.57 -15.23
N MET A 336 -0.19 25.67 -13.92
CA MET A 336 0.83 25.38 -12.91
C MET A 336 1.27 23.91 -12.93
N VAL A 337 0.33 22.97 -13.12
CA VAL A 337 0.66 21.54 -13.20
C VAL A 337 1.37 21.17 -14.51
N LYS A 338 1.05 21.84 -15.61
CA LYS A 338 1.79 21.68 -16.87
C LYS A 338 3.24 22.14 -16.75
N GLU A 339 3.46 23.23 -16.02
CA GLU A 339 4.81 23.78 -15.79
C GLU A 339 5.61 22.97 -14.76
N TYR A 340 4.94 22.44 -13.72
CA TYR A 340 5.56 21.69 -12.61
C TYR A 340 4.87 20.35 -12.33
N PRO A 341 4.93 19.35 -13.23
CA PRO A 341 4.24 18.06 -13.04
C PRO A 341 4.66 17.31 -11.78
N TRP A 342 5.89 17.49 -11.33
CA TRP A 342 6.43 16.91 -10.09
C TRP A 342 5.71 17.39 -8.81
N ALA A 343 5.04 18.55 -8.86
CA ALA A 343 4.27 19.07 -7.74
C ALA A 343 3.12 18.12 -7.35
N TYR A 344 2.58 17.36 -8.29
CA TYR A 344 1.60 16.32 -8.02
C TYR A 344 2.08 15.29 -6.99
N ALA A 345 3.33 14.83 -7.11
CA ALA A 345 3.91 13.87 -6.16
C ALA A 345 3.95 14.43 -4.73
N ILE A 346 4.29 15.72 -4.57
CA ILE A 346 4.32 16.38 -3.26
C ILE A 346 2.91 16.50 -2.69
N VAL A 347 1.93 16.90 -3.49
CA VAL A 347 0.54 17.01 -3.04
C VAL A 347 0.00 15.64 -2.61
N LEU A 348 0.23 14.61 -3.42
CA LEU A 348 -0.16 13.23 -3.10
C LEU A 348 0.49 12.74 -1.80
N LEU A 349 1.80 13.01 -1.61
CA LEU A 349 2.54 12.66 -0.41
C LEU A 349 1.93 13.33 0.84
N LEU A 350 1.66 14.62 0.78
CA LEU A 350 1.08 15.37 1.89
C LEU A 350 -0.34 14.90 2.22
N VAL A 351 -1.18 14.71 1.21
CA VAL A 351 -2.55 14.22 1.42
C VAL A 351 -2.53 12.82 2.01
N SER A 352 -1.69 11.92 1.48
CA SER A 352 -1.58 10.56 1.99
C SER A 352 -1.13 10.49 3.45
N LYS A 353 -0.32 11.45 3.90
CA LYS A 353 0.06 11.58 5.32
C LYS A 353 -1.16 11.78 6.22
N PHE A 354 -2.11 12.61 5.81
CA PHE A 354 -3.28 12.90 6.61
C PHE A 354 -4.35 11.82 6.54
N VAL A 355 -4.48 11.18 5.39
CA VAL A 355 -5.48 10.14 5.14
C VAL A 355 -5.06 8.77 5.74
N ASN A 356 -3.77 8.51 5.90
CA ASN A 356 -3.19 7.23 6.38
C ASN A 356 -3.68 6.00 5.57
N SER A 357 -3.98 6.18 4.28
CA SER A 357 -4.43 5.12 3.38
C SER A 357 -4.05 5.47 1.95
N GLN A 358 -3.30 4.58 1.28
CA GLN A 358 -2.88 4.77 -0.10
C GLN A 358 -4.08 4.83 -1.05
N ALA A 359 -4.99 3.87 -0.94
CA ALA A 359 -6.18 3.82 -1.78
C ALA A 359 -7.06 5.06 -1.62
N ALA A 360 -7.29 5.52 -0.39
CA ALA A 360 -8.09 6.70 -0.14
C ALA A 360 -7.40 8.00 -0.58
N ALA A 361 -6.07 8.09 -0.47
CA ALA A 361 -5.31 9.23 -0.98
C ALA A 361 -5.38 9.31 -2.51
N LEU A 362 -5.20 8.18 -3.20
CA LEU A 362 -5.36 8.10 -4.66
C LEU A 362 -6.79 8.46 -5.05
N ALA A 363 -7.80 7.91 -4.38
CA ALA A 363 -9.21 8.19 -4.67
C ALA A 363 -9.58 9.68 -4.50
N ALA A 364 -8.90 10.38 -3.58
CA ALA A 364 -9.10 11.81 -3.37
C ALA A 364 -8.38 12.68 -4.42
N ILE A 365 -7.18 12.30 -4.85
CA ILE A 365 -6.30 13.19 -5.62
C ILE A 365 -6.28 12.86 -7.12
N VAL A 366 -6.38 11.57 -7.50
CA VAL A 366 -6.30 11.18 -8.93
C VAL A 366 -7.41 11.81 -9.78
N PRO A 367 -8.69 11.81 -9.38
CA PRO A 367 -9.73 12.48 -10.16
C PRO A 367 -9.46 13.95 -10.35
N VAL A 368 -8.95 14.63 -9.31
CA VAL A 368 -8.58 16.07 -9.38
C VAL A 368 -7.43 16.28 -10.35
N ALA A 369 -6.40 15.45 -10.26
CA ALA A 369 -5.24 15.54 -11.15
C ALA A 369 -5.64 15.37 -12.62
N LEU A 370 -6.46 14.37 -12.92
CA LEU A 370 -7.00 14.15 -14.26
C LEU A 370 -7.83 15.34 -14.74
N ALA A 371 -8.63 15.91 -13.87
CA ALA A 371 -9.49 17.04 -14.15
C ALA A 371 -8.72 18.33 -14.52
N ILE A 372 -7.57 18.56 -13.87
CA ILE A 372 -6.69 19.70 -14.18
C ILE A 372 -5.71 19.42 -15.32
N GLY A 373 -5.78 18.23 -15.93
CA GLY A 373 -5.00 17.88 -17.11
C GLY A 373 -3.61 17.30 -16.80
N VAL A 374 -3.41 16.70 -15.63
CA VAL A 374 -2.19 15.91 -15.36
C VAL A 374 -2.19 14.67 -16.24
N ASP A 375 -1.11 14.44 -16.96
CA ASP A 375 -0.94 13.22 -17.74
C ASP A 375 -1.01 11.98 -16.83
N PRO A 376 -1.83 10.96 -17.17
CA PRO A 376 -1.89 9.70 -16.46
C PRO A 376 -0.53 9.04 -16.21
N ALA A 377 0.43 9.22 -17.11
CA ALA A 377 1.79 8.70 -16.94
C ALA A 377 2.52 9.35 -15.75
N TYR A 378 2.36 10.66 -15.52
CA TYR A 378 2.88 11.31 -14.31
C TYR A 378 2.17 10.83 -13.03
N ILE A 379 0.86 10.56 -13.12
CA ILE A 379 0.10 10.01 -12.00
C ILE A 379 0.66 8.65 -11.60
N VAL A 380 0.90 7.76 -12.56
CA VAL A 380 1.46 6.43 -12.34
C VAL A 380 2.91 6.50 -11.86
N ALA A 381 3.74 7.30 -12.50
CA ALA A 381 5.15 7.50 -12.12
C ALA A 381 5.30 8.01 -10.67
N SER A 382 4.38 8.88 -10.26
CA SER A 382 4.36 9.47 -8.92
C SER A 382 3.54 8.65 -7.91
N ALA A 383 2.93 7.55 -8.31
CA ALA A 383 2.07 6.74 -7.45
C ALA A 383 2.73 6.28 -6.13
N PRO A 384 4.06 6.02 -6.04
CA PRO A 384 4.72 5.73 -4.76
C PRO A 384 4.56 6.83 -3.71
N ALA A 385 4.31 8.08 -4.10
CA ALA A 385 4.04 9.19 -3.18
C ALA A 385 2.70 9.06 -2.43
N CYS A 386 1.83 8.11 -2.80
CA CYS A 386 0.62 7.79 -2.01
C CYS A 386 0.94 7.17 -0.64
N TYR A 387 2.20 6.88 -0.35
CA TYR A 387 2.69 6.43 0.94
C TYR A 387 3.43 7.56 1.68
N GLY A 388 2.72 8.57 2.17
CA GLY A 388 3.28 9.68 2.98
C GLY A 388 3.08 9.51 4.49
N TYR A 389 2.32 8.51 4.93
CA TYR A 389 2.00 8.37 6.35
C TYR A 389 3.16 7.88 7.23
N TYR A 390 4.32 7.54 6.66
CA TYR A 390 5.56 7.34 7.40
C TYR A 390 6.14 8.64 7.99
N ILE A 391 5.73 9.82 7.51
CA ILE A 391 6.25 11.13 8.00
C ILE A 391 6.01 11.30 9.50
N LEU A 392 4.89 10.81 10.00
CA LEU A 392 4.64 10.69 11.44
C LEU A 392 4.44 9.21 11.77
N PRO A 393 5.13 8.65 12.78
CA PRO A 393 5.11 7.22 13.07
C PRO A 393 3.82 6.84 13.82
N THR A 394 2.68 7.07 13.21
CA THR A 394 1.35 6.80 13.76
C THR A 394 0.70 5.57 13.12
N TYR A 395 1.31 5.03 12.09
CA TYR A 395 0.76 3.89 11.39
C TYR A 395 1.05 2.58 12.16
N PRO A 396 0.07 1.65 12.22
CA PRO A 396 0.20 0.44 13.04
C PRO A 396 1.44 -0.40 12.76
N SER A 397 1.93 -0.49 11.52
CA SER A 397 3.16 -1.26 11.20
C SER A 397 4.41 -0.65 11.83
N ASP A 398 4.50 0.67 11.91
CA ASP A 398 5.62 1.37 12.52
C ASP A 398 5.62 1.18 14.04
N LEU A 399 4.44 1.31 14.64
CA LEU A 399 4.27 1.05 16.08
C LEU A 399 4.56 -0.40 16.44
N ALA A 400 4.15 -1.34 15.59
CA ALA A 400 4.47 -2.75 15.78
C ALA A 400 5.98 -3.01 15.68
N ALA A 401 6.68 -2.39 14.73
CA ALA A 401 8.14 -2.50 14.63
C ALA A 401 8.84 -2.00 15.90
N ILE A 402 8.36 -0.90 16.49
CA ILE A 402 8.87 -0.39 17.76
C ILE A 402 8.59 -1.38 18.89
N GLN A 403 7.38 -1.94 18.97
CA GLN A 403 6.99 -2.86 20.04
C GLN A 403 7.71 -4.21 19.98
N PHE A 404 7.97 -4.72 18.77
CA PHE A 404 8.70 -5.97 18.60
C PHE A 404 10.21 -5.83 18.80
N ASP A 405 10.74 -4.60 18.67
CA ASP A 405 12.17 -4.34 18.94
C ASP A 405 12.44 -4.20 20.43
N ARG A 406 12.68 -5.33 21.08
CA ARG A 406 13.03 -5.40 22.51
C ARG A 406 14.40 -4.80 22.84
N SER A 407 15.24 -4.51 21.83
CA SER A 407 16.50 -3.81 22.03
C SER A 407 16.35 -2.31 22.23
N GLY A 408 15.17 -1.74 21.88
CA GLY A 408 14.87 -0.33 21.96
C GLY A 408 15.56 0.52 20.89
N THR A 409 16.20 -0.11 19.88
CA THR A 409 16.90 0.62 18.83
C THR A 409 15.94 1.23 17.81
N THR A 410 14.80 0.58 17.54
CA THR A 410 13.71 1.14 16.73
C THR A 410 12.84 2.00 17.63
N HIS A 411 12.81 3.31 17.38
CA HIS A 411 12.22 4.24 18.34
C HIS A 411 11.61 5.48 17.69
N ILE A 412 10.81 6.21 18.50
CA ILE A 412 10.44 7.59 18.28
C ILE A 412 11.33 8.44 19.18
N GLY A 413 12.13 9.33 18.57
CA GLY A 413 13.03 10.18 19.30
C GLY A 413 12.31 11.31 20.07
N ARG A 414 13.09 12.21 20.67
CA ARG A 414 12.58 13.32 21.50
C ARG A 414 11.59 14.21 20.76
N PHE A 415 11.77 14.40 19.45
CA PHE A 415 10.84 15.10 18.57
C PHE A 415 10.13 14.06 17.69
N VAL A 416 8.83 14.23 17.45
CA VAL A 416 8.01 13.29 16.68
C VAL A 416 8.55 13.00 15.28
N ILE A 417 9.28 13.94 14.68
CA ILE A 417 9.90 13.77 13.35
C ILE A 417 11.22 12.98 13.45
N ASN A 418 11.86 12.93 14.61
CA ASN A 418 13.10 12.17 14.80
C ASN A 418 12.79 10.73 15.19
N HIS A 419 12.37 9.92 14.24
CA HIS A 419 12.03 8.51 14.42
C HIS A 419 12.70 7.63 13.37
N SER A 420 12.70 6.32 13.64
CA SER A 420 13.41 5.34 12.81
C SER A 420 12.91 5.24 11.36
N PHE A 421 11.70 5.70 11.04
CA PHE A 421 11.04 5.49 9.75
C PHE A 421 11.19 6.67 8.77
N ILE A 422 11.48 7.89 9.25
CA ILE A 422 11.46 9.10 8.40
C ILE A 422 12.45 9.02 7.24
N LEU A 423 13.71 8.70 7.50
CA LEU A 423 14.73 8.64 6.46
C LEU A 423 14.53 7.46 5.50
N PRO A 424 14.29 6.22 5.96
CA PRO A 424 13.95 5.13 5.05
C PRO A 424 12.74 5.43 4.18
N GLY A 425 11.67 6.00 4.76
CA GLY A 425 10.47 6.37 4.02
C GLY A 425 10.73 7.44 2.96
N LEU A 426 11.43 8.51 3.34
CA LEU A 426 11.77 9.58 2.41
C LEU A 426 12.65 9.08 1.25
N ILE A 427 13.70 8.31 1.55
CA ILE A 427 14.59 7.73 0.53
C ILE A 427 13.80 6.80 -0.39
N GLY A 428 13.04 5.86 0.18
CA GLY A 428 12.32 4.88 -0.60
C GLY A 428 11.30 5.50 -1.55
N VAL A 429 10.44 6.38 -1.04
CA VAL A 429 9.40 7.03 -1.85
C VAL A 429 10.03 7.95 -2.90
N SER A 430 11.02 8.76 -2.55
CA SER A 430 11.66 9.68 -3.50
C SER A 430 12.37 8.91 -4.63
N VAL A 431 13.15 7.88 -4.29
CA VAL A 431 13.83 7.03 -5.28
C VAL A 431 12.80 6.33 -6.17
N SER A 432 11.71 5.78 -5.59
CA SER A 432 10.66 5.15 -6.37
C SER A 432 9.97 6.12 -7.33
N CYS A 433 9.68 7.35 -6.93
CA CYS A 433 9.10 8.36 -7.82
C CYS A 433 10.06 8.73 -8.96
N VAL A 434 11.34 8.95 -8.65
CA VAL A 434 12.37 9.29 -9.67
C VAL A 434 12.49 8.16 -10.69
N PHE A 435 12.61 6.92 -10.24
CA PHE A 435 12.67 5.78 -11.17
C PHE A 435 11.33 5.51 -11.86
N GLY A 436 10.19 5.81 -11.22
CA GLY A 436 8.88 5.78 -11.87
C GLY A 436 8.83 6.70 -13.08
N TRP A 437 9.34 7.92 -12.97
CA TRP A 437 9.45 8.85 -14.09
C TRP A 437 10.44 8.39 -15.16
N ILE A 438 11.59 7.84 -14.75
CA ILE A 438 12.57 7.28 -15.70
C ILE A 438 11.94 6.14 -16.50
N PHE A 439 11.26 5.19 -15.86
CA PHE A 439 10.62 4.08 -16.56
C PHE A 439 9.46 4.54 -17.44
N ALA A 440 8.62 5.47 -16.97
CA ALA A 440 7.55 6.02 -17.79
C ALA A 440 8.10 6.67 -19.07
N ALA A 441 9.21 7.43 -18.96
CA ALA A 441 9.89 8.01 -20.11
C ALA A 441 10.55 6.95 -21.01
N MET A 442 11.20 5.93 -20.43
CA MET A 442 11.83 4.84 -21.20
C MET A 442 10.82 4.02 -22.01
N TYR A 443 9.60 3.87 -21.49
CA TYR A 443 8.53 3.14 -22.19
C TYR A 443 7.72 4.03 -23.15
N GLY A 444 8.08 5.32 -23.26
CA GLY A 444 7.43 6.26 -24.18
C GLY A 444 6.06 6.75 -23.70
N PHE A 445 5.81 6.70 -22.39
CA PHE A 445 4.59 7.24 -21.79
C PHE A 445 4.72 8.73 -21.43
N LEU A 446 5.94 9.24 -21.25
CA LEU A 446 6.28 10.64 -20.98
C LEU A 446 7.14 11.21 -22.10
#